data_a436209a6a81f532533d4838999107d1
#
_entry.id   a436209a6a81f532533d4838999107d1
#
_cell.length_a   1.000
_cell.length_b   1.000
_cell.length_c   1.000
_cell.angle_alpha   90.00
_cell.angle_beta   90.00
_cell.angle_gamma   90.00
#
_symmetry.space_group_name_H-M   'P 1'
#
loop_
_entity.id
_entity.type
_entity.pdbx_description
1 polymer ?
#
loop_
_entity_poly.entity_id
_entity_poly.type
_entity_poly.pdbx_seq_one_letter_code
_entity_poly.pdbx_strand_id
1 'polypeptide(L)'
;MGRLFLVWARRFFMILVPILLVFLEWNHPSGFSKDVYHGLMHMPGWWKHLHIAQSFLFGAMAVSAIWLTLYNNTVFGMLSKILIWLFAVCYLVFDSTAGIAVGFILDLPKQIPSLDNESIKKIVQALYNDPVIGGSGSFFSLLGSYTWFLGIICAIIAIFMANSKLPLWKIAPPLVLLGISAYALCVGHYAPYGPIAFGCFALASIWFEIFHFGPAKDY
;
A
#
# COMPACT_ATOMS: atom_id res chain seq x y z
N MET A 1 -8.93 -28.56 11.75
CA MET A 1 -7.97 -27.97 10.78
C MET A 1 -8.32 -26.55 10.35
N GLY A 2 -9.57 -26.24 10.01
CA GLY A 2 -9.94 -24.92 9.49
C GLY A 2 -9.65 -23.72 10.41
N ARG A 3 -9.91 -23.84 11.70
CA ARG A 3 -9.71 -22.74 12.66
C ARG A 3 -8.23 -22.33 12.79
N LEU A 4 -7.33 -23.31 12.88
CA LEU A 4 -5.88 -23.04 12.97
C LEU A 4 -5.36 -22.38 11.69
N PHE A 5 -5.81 -22.85 10.53
CA PHE A 5 -5.46 -22.25 9.25
C PHE A 5 -5.88 -20.76 9.16
N LEU A 6 -7.11 -20.43 9.57
CA LEU A 6 -7.60 -19.04 9.55
C LEU A 6 -6.80 -18.12 10.48
N VAL A 7 -6.38 -18.59 11.66
CA VAL A 7 -5.53 -17.83 12.58
C VAL A 7 -4.17 -17.53 11.94
N TRP A 8 -3.53 -18.54 11.32
CA TRP A 8 -2.23 -18.33 10.66
C TRP A 8 -2.35 -17.47 9.41
N ALA A 9 -3.40 -17.64 8.60
CA ALA A 9 -3.67 -16.80 7.45
C ALA A 9 -3.84 -15.32 7.88
N ARG A 10 -4.62 -15.07 8.93
CA ARG A 10 -4.79 -13.72 9.48
C ARG A 10 -3.47 -13.11 9.91
N ARG A 11 -2.65 -13.82 10.69
CA ARG A 11 -1.34 -13.34 11.14
C ARG A 11 -0.40 -13.06 9.96
N PHE A 12 -0.41 -13.91 8.96
CA PHE A 12 0.35 -13.69 7.74
C PHE A 12 -0.05 -12.37 7.08
N PHE A 13 -1.32 -12.16 6.80
CA PHE A 13 -1.77 -10.94 6.15
C PHE A 13 -1.58 -9.71 7.03
N MET A 14 -2.01 -9.74 8.28
CA MET A 14 -2.02 -8.56 9.14
C MET A 14 -0.65 -8.16 9.71
N ILE A 15 0.31 -9.08 9.79
CA ILE A 15 1.62 -8.82 10.41
C ILE A 15 2.74 -8.97 9.40
N LEU A 16 2.84 -10.11 8.71
CA LEU A 16 3.99 -10.39 7.84
C LEU A 16 3.95 -9.53 6.57
N VAL A 17 2.79 -9.39 5.92
CA VAL A 17 2.66 -8.58 4.69
C VAL A 17 3.09 -7.13 4.91
N PRO A 18 2.57 -6.39 5.92
CA PRO A 18 3.06 -5.02 6.14
C PRO A 18 4.54 -4.96 6.54
N ILE A 19 5.10 -5.95 7.26
CA ILE A 19 6.54 -6.01 7.53
C ILE A 19 7.34 -6.17 6.24
N LEU A 20 6.91 -7.03 5.31
CA LEU A 20 7.56 -7.17 4.01
C LEU A 20 7.54 -5.85 3.22
N LEU A 21 6.42 -5.13 3.26
CA LEU A 21 6.31 -3.80 2.66
C LEU A 21 7.24 -2.78 3.32
N VAL A 22 7.45 -2.81 4.64
CA VAL A 22 8.45 -1.93 5.30
C VAL A 22 9.82 -2.10 4.66
N PHE A 23 10.29 -3.34 4.48
CA PHE A 23 11.60 -3.60 3.86
C PHE A 23 11.65 -3.21 2.39
N LEU A 24 10.58 -3.43 1.65
CA LEU A 24 10.50 -3.10 0.24
C LEU A 24 10.53 -1.57 0.04
N GLU A 25 9.69 -0.83 0.76
CA GLU A 25 9.57 0.62 0.66
C GLU A 25 10.78 1.37 1.25
N TRP A 26 11.52 0.76 2.16
CA TRP A 26 12.77 1.34 2.65
C TRP A 26 13.80 1.54 1.54
N ASN A 27 13.80 0.63 0.57
CA ASN A 27 14.70 0.66 -0.57
C ASN A 27 14.04 1.26 -1.83
N HIS A 28 12.84 1.84 -1.70
CA HIS A 28 12.15 2.44 -2.83
C HIS A 28 12.83 3.77 -3.22
N PRO A 29 13.34 3.89 -4.44
CA PRO A 29 13.94 5.13 -4.90
C PRO A 29 12.90 6.26 -4.92
N SER A 30 13.33 7.47 -4.60
CA SER A 30 12.46 8.66 -4.55
C SER A 30 13.18 9.87 -5.16
N GLY A 31 12.43 10.95 -5.41
CA GLY A 31 13.02 12.24 -5.81
C GLY A 31 13.21 12.45 -7.31
N PHE A 32 12.66 11.59 -8.18
CA PHE A 32 12.86 11.69 -9.65
C PHE A 32 11.84 12.56 -10.38
N SER A 33 10.91 13.22 -9.70
CA SER A 33 9.75 13.88 -10.32
C SER A 33 10.08 14.85 -11.48
N LYS A 34 11.31 15.38 -11.54
CA LYS A 34 11.75 16.29 -12.60
C LYS A 34 12.45 15.60 -13.78
N ASP A 35 13.13 14.48 -13.52
CA ASP A 35 13.85 13.71 -14.57
C ASP A 35 13.91 12.23 -14.21
N VAL A 36 12.79 11.56 -14.47
CA VAL A 36 12.61 10.14 -14.19
C VAL A 36 13.58 9.28 -14.98
N TYR A 37 13.84 9.63 -16.23
CA TYR A 37 14.75 8.88 -17.09
C TYR A 37 16.15 8.78 -16.48
N HIS A 38 16.77 9.93 -16.17
CA HIS A 38 18.13 9.93 -15.59
C HIS A 38 18.15 9.32 -14.17
N GLY A 39 17.09 9.48 -13.40
CA GLY A 39 16.98 8.86 -12.08
C GLY A 39 16.94 7.32 -12.11
N LEU A 40 16.31 6.74 -13.13
CA LEU A 40 16.04 5.30 -13.20
C LEU A 40 16.91 4.53 -14.22
N MET A 41 17.55 5.21 -15.16
CA MET A 41 18.32 4.57 -16.25
C MET A 41 19.45 3.63 -15.76
N HIS A 42 19.94 3.85 -14.55
CA HIS A 42 20.99 3.01 -13.94
C HIS A 42 20.45 1.78 -13.20
N MET A 43 19.14 1.74 -12.94
CA MET A 43 18.51 0.66 -12.17
C MET A 43 17.16 0.17 -12.72
N PRO A 44 16.98 0.02 -14.05
CA PRO A 44 15.68 -0.29 -14.63
C PRO A 44 15.13 -1.65 -14.18
N GLY A 45 16.02 -2.64 -14.04
CA GLY A 45 15.65 -3.97 -13.55
C GLY A 45 15.17 -3.94 -12.11
N TRP A 46 15.88 -3.22 -11.23
CA TRP A 46 15.44 -3.04 -9.84
C TRP A 46 14.08 -2.36 -9.77
N TRP A 47 13.88 -1.25 -10.46
CA TRP A 47 12.61 -0.53 -10.52
C TRP A 47 11.44 -1.42 -10.93
N LYS A 48 11.62 -2.18 -12.02
CA LYS A 48 10.61 -3.13 -12.51
C LYS A 48 10.26 -4.21 -11.49
N HIS A 49 11.27 -4.88 -10.91
CA HIS A 49 11.02 -5.98 -9.97
C HIS A 49 10.43 -5.50 -8.66
N LEU A 50 10.82 -4.31 -8.17
CA LEU A 50 10.24 -3.66 -7.02
C LEU A 50 8.72 -3.50 -7.20
N HIS A 51 8.27 -2.90 -8.31
CA HIS A 51 6.85 -2.66 -8.55
C HIS A 51 6.06 -3.95 -8.87
N ILE A 52 6.69 -4.97 -9.44
CA ILE A 52 6.08 -6.30 -9.52
C ILE A 52 5.79 -6.83 -8.10
N ALA A 53 6.76 -6.77 -7.20
CA ALA A 53 6.57 -7.20 -5.81
C ALA A 53 5.52 -6.34 -5.09
N GLN A 54 5.54 -5.01 -5.28
CA GLN A 54 4.54 -4.08 -4.74
C GLN A 54 3.13 -4.42 -5.21
N SER A 55 2.92 -4.70 -6.49
CA SER A 55 1.60 -5.05 -7.02
C SER A 55 0.95 -6.23 -6.28
N PHE A 56 1.72 -7.27 -5.94
CA PHE A 56 1.23 -8.38 -5.13
C PHE A 56 1.06 -8.00 -3.65
N LEU A 57 2.02 -7.29 -3.08
CA LEU A 57 2.01 -6.95 -1.66
C LEU A 57 0.96 -5.88 -1.32
N PHE A 58 0.68 -4.91 -2.20
CA PHE A 58 -0.42 -3.96 -2.02
C PHE A 58 -1.79 -4.64 -2.11
N GLY A 59 -1.94 -5.61 -3.02
CA GLY A 59 -3.14 -6.46 -3.04
C GLY A 59 -3.31 -7.23 -1.72
N ALA A 60 -2.24 -7.86 -1.22
CA ALA A 60 -2.25 -8.55 0.07
C ALA A 60 -2.47 -7.58 1.25
N MET A 61 -1.93 -6.36 1.18
CA MET A 61 -2.15 -5.30 2.17
C MET A 61 -3.60 -4.84 2.21
N ALA A 62 -4.27 -4.77 1.05
CA ALA A 62 -5.70 -4.50 0.99
C ALA A 62 -6.51 -5.60 1.70
N VAL A 63 -6.16 -6.88 1.50
CA VAL A 63 -6.75 -7.99 2.27
C VAL A 63 -6.53 -7.80 3.76
N SER A 64 -5.32 -7.40 4.17
CA SER A 64 -5.00 -7.12 5.58
C SER A 64 -5.90 -6.02 6.17
N ALA A 65 -6.07 -4.92 5.43
CA ALA A 65 -6.90 -3.80 5.86
C ALA A 65 -8.40 -4.15 5.88
N ILE A 66 -8.90 -4.92 4.90
CA ILE A 66 -10.28 -5.43 4.90
C ILE A 66 -10.51 -6.34 6.12
N TRP A 67 -9.52 -7.11 6.53
CA TRP A 67 -9.62 -7.97 7.70
C TRP A 67 -9.90 -7.22 8.99
N LEU A 68 -9.43 -5.96 9.12
CA LEU A 68 -9.76 -5.09 10.27
C LEU A 68 -11.27 -4.91 10.48
N THR A 69 -12.06 -4.97 9.42
CA THR A 69 -13.51 -4.73 9.45
C THR A 69 -14.33 -5.88 8.88
N LEU A 70 -13.72 -7.07 8.70
CA LEU A 70 -14.33 -8.20 7.98
C LEU A 70 -15.74 -8.54 8.50
N TYR A 71 -15.91 -8.64 9.81
CA TYR A 71 -17.17 -8.96 10.47
C TYR A 71 -17.96 -7.73 10.94
N ASN A 72 -17.48 -6.53 10.63
CA ASN A 72 -18.16 -5.29 10.99
C ASN A 72 -19.13 -4.88 9.86
N ASN A 73 -20.43 -5.00 10.12
CA ASN A 73 -21.49 -4.67 9.16
C ASN A 73 -22.08 -3.26 9.38
N THR A 74 -21.42 -2.41 10.18
CA THR A 74 -21.79 -0.99 10.26
C THR A 74 -21.49 -0.29 8.94
N VAL A 75 -22.10 0.87 8.72
CA VAL A 75 -21.86 1.70 7.53
C VAL A 75 -20.35 1.99 7.39
N PHE A 76 -19.66 2.31 8.47
CA PHE A 76 -18.22 2.57 8.44
C PHE A 76 -17.40 1.31 8.09
N GLY A 77 -17.78 0.14 8.62
CA GLY A 77 -17.13 -1.13 8.25
C GLY A 77 -17.32 -1.48 6.77
N MET A 78 -18.49 -1.21 6.21
CA MET A 78 -18.78 -1.42 4.78
C MET A 78 -18.01 -0.43 3.90
N LEU A 79 -18.04 0.87 4.24
CA LEU A 79 -17.29 1.91 3.52
C LEU A 79 -15.79 1.62 3.54
N SER A 80 -15.23 1.20 4.67
CA SER A 80 -13.84 0.79 4.77
C SER A 80 -13.50 -0.27 3.73
N LYS A 81 -14.28 -1.35 3.65
CA LYS A 81 -14.03 -2.45 2.70
C LYS A 81 -14.06 -1.98 1.24
N ILE A 82 -15.04 -1.14 0.88
CA ILE A 82 -15.17 -0.60 -0.48
C ILE A 82 -13.96 0.30 -0.82
N LEU A 83 -13.61 1.22 0.07
CA LEU A 83 -12.51 2.16 -0.15
C LEU A 83 -11.15 1.45 -0.24
N ILE A 84 -10.91 0.43 0.60
CA ILE A 84 -9.68 -0.38 0.54
C ILE A 84 -9.63 -1.23 -0.74
N TRP A 85 -10.76 -1.73 -1.23
CA TRP A 85 -10.79 -2.40 -2.53
C TRP A 85 -10.44 -1.43 -3.67
N LEU A 86 -10.98 -0.20 -3.66
CA LEU A 86 -10.63 0.85 -4.64
C LEU A 86 -9.14 1.20 -4.56
N PHE A 87 -8.57 1.31 -3.36
CA PHE A 87 -7.13 1.46 -3.18
C PHE A 87 -6.34 0.39 -3.94
N ALA A 88 -6.69 -0.90 -3.75
CA ALA A 88 -5.97 -1.99 -4.41
C ALA A 88 -6.03 -1.88 -5.94
N VAL A 89 -7.19 -1.54 -6.50
CA VAL A 89 -7.36 -1.36 -7.95
C VAL A 89 -6.52 -0.18 -8.46
N CYS A 90 -6.58 0.96 -7.77
CA CYS A 90 -5.86 2.16 -8.17
C CYS A 90 -4.34 1.97 -8.10
N TYR A 91 -3.84 1.35 -7.04
CA TYR A 91 -2.40 1.08 -6.90
C TYR A 91 -1.91 0.02 -7.89
N LEU A 92 -2.73 -0.97 -8.25
CA LEU A 92 -2.38 -1.92 -9.31
C LEU A 92 -2.20 -1.21 -10.67
N VAL A 93 -3.07 -0.27 -11.01
CA VAL A 93 -2.94 0.55 -12.24
C VAL A 93 -1.69 1.42 -12.18
N PHE A 94 -1.49 2.11 -11.06
CA PHE A 94 -0.36 3.00 -10.84
C PHE A 94 0.98 2.26 -10.92
N ASP A 95 1.16 1.16 -10.19
CA ASP A 95 2.38 0.36 -10.18
C ASP A 95 2.64 -0.31 -11.53
N SER A 96 1.59 -0.76 -12.22
CA SER A 96 1.72 -1.36 -13.55
C SER A 96 2.25 -0.35 -14.57
N THR A 97 1.84 0.90 -14.48
CA THR A 97 2.19 1.94 -15.46
C THR A 97 3.47 2.66 -15.07
N ALA A 98 3.49 3.34 -13.92
CA ALA A 98 4.63 4.14 -13.47
C ALA A 98 5.83 3.29 -13.02
N GLY A 99 5.55 2.07 -12.58
CA GLY A 99 6.56 1.11 -12.12
C GLY A 99 6.99 0.14 -13.21
N ILE A 100 6.14 -0.85 -13.51
CA ILE A 100 6.50 -2.01 -14.34
C ILE A 100 6.74 -1.58 -15.79
N ALA A 101 5.81 -0.80 -16.41
CA ALA A 101 5.95 -0.40 -17.80
C ALA A 101 7.14 0.56 -18.00
N VAL A 102 7.33 1.54 -17.12
CA VAL A 102 8.50 2.43 -17.14
C VAL A 102 9.79 1.62 -17.03
N GLY A 103 9.88 0.70 -16.07
CA GLY A 103 11.07 -0.14 -15.90
C GLY A 103 11.35 -1.04 -17.09
N PHE A 104 10.31 -1.58 -17.74
CA PHE A 104 10.43 -2.36 -18.97
C PHE A 104 10.97 -1.51 -20.13
N ILE A 105 10.41 -0.31 -20.34
CA ILE A 105 10.83 0.59 -21.43
C ILE A 105 12.28 1.04 -21.25
N LEU A 106 12.71 1.34 -20.01
CA LEU A 106 14.09 1.67 -19.69
C LEU A 106 15.10 0.53 -19.97
N ASP A 107 14.64 -0.71 -19.97
CA ASP A 107 15.48 -1.91 -20.24
C ASP A 107 15.52 -2.29 -21.73
N LEU A 108 14.66 -1.70 -22.59
CA LEU A 108 14.60 -1.98 -24.02
C LEU A 108 15.90 -1.74 -24.77
N PRO A 109 16.70 -0.66 -24.55
CA PRO A 109 17.93 -0.44 -25.25
C PRO A 109 18.96 -1.57 -25.11
N LYS A 110 18.91 -2.33 -24.02
CA LYS A 110 19.76 -3.53 -23.84
C LYS A 110 19.35 -4.68 -24.75
N GLN A 111 18.06 -4.76 -25.10
CA GLN A 111 17.48 -5.81 -25.93
C GLN A 111 17.46 -5.44 -27.41
N ILE A 112 17.31 -4.14 -27.70
CA ILE A 112 17.19 -3.57 -29.04
C ILE A 112 18.19 -2.42 -29.16
N PRO A 113 19.48 -2.68 -29.49
CA PRO A 113 20.52 -1.64 -29.52
C PRO A 113 20.31 -0.54 -30.55
N SER A 114 19.41 -0.74 -31.51
CA SER A 114 19.05 0.27 -32.52
C SER A 114 18.10 1.36 -31.99
N LEU A 115 17.52 1.19 -30.82
CA LEU A 115 16.68 2.22 -30.20
C LEU A 115 17.57 3.36 -29.66
N ASP A 116 17.23 4.59 -30.07
CA ASP A 116 17.93 5.75 -29.56
C ASP A 116 17.44 6.15 -28.16
N ASN A 117 18.40 6.54 -27.33
CA ASN A 117 18.12 6.88 -25.92
C ASN A 117 17.22 8.10 -25.78
N GLU A 118 17.22 9.03 -26.74
CA GLU A 118 16.39 10.24 -26.67
C GLU A 118 14.92 9.92 -26.89
N SER A 119 14.61 8.98 -27.79
CA SER A 119 13.24 8.47 -27.97
C SER A 119 12.73 7.74 -26.73
N ILE A 120 13.58 6.88 -26.13
CA ILE A 120 13.24 6.19 -24.87
C ILE A 120 12.97 7.20 -23.75
N LYS A 121 13.82 8.21 -23.60
CA LYS A 121 13.66 9.30 -22.63
C LYS A 121 12.30 9.99 -22.79
N LYS A 122 11.94 10.37 -24.02
CA LYS A 122 10.65 11.03 -24.31
C LYS A 122 9.45 10.13 -23.96
N ILE A 123 9.50 8.85 -24.29
CA ILE A 123 8.44 7.89 -23.97
C ILE A 123 8.28 7.72 -22.45
N VAL A 124 9.39 7.50 -21.75
CA VAL A 124 9.39 7.33 -20.28
C VAL A 124 8.84 8.59 -19.60
N GLN A 125 9.31 9.76 -20.04
CA GLN A 125 8.87 11.04 -19.47
C GLN A 125 7.38 11.29 -19.75
N ALA A 126 6.92 11.02 -20.96
CA ALA A 126 5.50 11.15 -21.32
C ALA A 126 4.60 10.21 -20.49
N LEU A 127 5.00 8.94 -20.36
CA LEU A 127 4.25 7.96 -19.59
C LEU A 127 4.20 8.32 -18.10
N TYR A 128 5.35 8.70 -17.52
CA TYR A 128 5.42 9.04 -16.11
C TYR A 128 4.68 10.34 -15.76
N ASN A 129 4.65 11.30 -16.68
CA ASN A 129 3.95 12.58 -16.50
C ASN A 129 2.48 12.55 -16.94
N ASP A 130 1.97 11.39 -17.38
CA ASP A 130 0.56 11.29 -17.74
C ASP A 130 -0.32 11.61 -16.51
N PRO A 131 -1.29 12.54 -16.65
CA PRO A 131 -2.08 13.00 -15.50
C PRO A 131 -3.06 11.94 -14.97
N VAL A 132 -3.32 10.89 -15.71
CA VAL A 132 -4.29 9.84 -15.33
C VAL A 132 -3.59 8.62 -14.76
N ILE A 133 -2.64 8.04 -15.51
CA ILE A 133 -2.02 6.75 -15.20
C ILE A 133 -0.53 6.85 -14.82
N GLY A 134 0.03 8.04 -14.83
CA GLY A 134 1.47 8.27 -14.64
C GLY A 134 1.95 8.11 -13.20
N GLY A 135 3.06 8.79 -12.88
CA GLY A 135 3.71 8.73 -11.58
C GLY A 135 2.94 9.39 -10.44
N SER A 136 3.64 9.73 -9.37
CA SER A 136 3.03 10.38 -8.20
C SER A 136 2.37 11.70 -8.60
N GLY A 137 1.15 11.92 -8.13
CA GLY A 137 0.33 13.07 -8.51
C GLY A 137 -0.66 12.80 -9.66
N SER A 138 -0.58 11.66 -10.35
CA SER A 138 -1.60 11.23 -11.31
C SER A 138 -2.92 10.89 -10.61
N PHE A 139 -4.01 10.84 -11.40
CA PHE A 139 -5.33 10.55 -10.86
C PHE A 139 -5.38 9.23 -10.09
N PHE A 140 -4.84 8.13 -10.65
CA PHE A 140 -4.85 6.83 -9.97
C PHE A 140 -3.97 6.80 -8.72
N SER A 141 -2.81 7.45 -8.73
CA SER A 141 -1.95 7.59 -7.56
C SER A 141 -2.66 8.33 -6.41
N LEU A 142 -3.28 9.48 -6.72
CA LEU A 142 -4.00 10.29 -5.73
C LEU A 142 -5.27 9.59 -5.23
N LEU A 143 -6.07 9.04 -6.16
CA LEU A 143 -7.30 8.33 -5.79
C LEU A 143 -6.98 7.12 -4.89
N GLY A 144 -5.95 6.36 -5.21
CA GLY A 144 -5.50 5.24 -4.38
C GLY A 144 -5.08 5.70 -2.99
N SER A 145 -4.26 6.73 -2.89
CA SER A 145 -3.80 7.28 -1.61
C SER A 145 -4.97 7.79 -0.75
N TYR A 146 -5.92 8.52 -1.33
CA TYR A 146 -7.08 9.01 -0.60
C TYR A 146 -8.06 7.89 -0.22
N THR A 147 -8.25 6.90 -1.07
CA THR A 147 -9.12 5.76 -0.72
C THR A 147 -8.52 4.88 0.38
N TRP A 148 -7.20 4.71 0.42
CA TRP A 148 -6.52 4.14 1.59
C TRP A 148 -6.78 4.96 2.85
N PHE A 149 -6.49 6.26 2.81
CA PHE A 149 -6.66 7.16 3.97
C PHE A 149 -8.06 7.08 4.53
N LEU A 150 -9.07 7.33 3.70
CA LEU A 150 -10.47 7.30 4.11
C LEU A 150 -10.93 5.90 4.54
N GLY A 151 -10.45 4.86 3.88
CA GLY A 151 -10.74 3.47 4.21
C GLY A 151 -10.25 3.08 5.60
N ILE A 152 -9.02 3.47 5.95
CA ILE A 152 -8.47 3.23 7.30
C ILE A 152 -9.17 4.10 8.35
N ILE A 153 -9.52 5.36 8.06
CA ILE A 153 -10.32 6.19 8.98
C ILE A 153 -11.69 5.56 9.25
N CYS A 154 -12.37 5.05 8.23
CA CYS A 154 -13.60 4.30 8.41
C CYS A 154 -13.40 3.03 9.26
N ALA A 155 -12.29 2.31 9.07
CA ALA A 155 -11.95 1.15 9.90
C ALA A 155 -11.75 1.55 11.37
N ILE A 156 -11.02 2.64 11.64
CA ILE A 156 -10.80 3.18 12.99
C ILE A 156 -12.14 3.44 13.68
N ILE A 157 -13.06 4.15 13.00
CA ILE A 157 -14.38 4.44 13.55
C ILE A 157 -15.16 3.16 13.83
N ALA A 158 -15.18 2.22 12.90
CA ALA A 158 -15.86 0.94 13.03
C ALA A 158 -15.32 0.10 14.20
N ILE A 159 -13.98 0.04 14.36
CA ILE A 159 -13.32 -0.66 15.47
C ILE A 159 -13.63 0.03 16.80
N PHE A 160 -13.55 1.34 16.86
CA PHE A 160 -13.87 2.12 18.08
C PHE A 160 -15.31 1.85 18.52
N MET A 161 -16.28 1.95 17.61
CA MET A 161 -17.70 1.71 17.93
C MET A 161 -17.92 0.29 18.43
N ALA A 162 -17.32 -0.71 17.83
CA ALA A 162 -17.44 -2.12 18.21
C ALA A 162 -16.81 -2.44 19.58
N ASN A 163 -15.85 -1.64 20.03
CA ASN A 163 -15.07 -1.87 21.25
C ASN A 163 -15.21 -0.76 22.28
N SER A 164 -16.23 0.09 22.19
CA SER A 164 -16.45 1.28 23.05
C SER A 164 -16.52 0.97 24.55
N LYS A 165 -16.80 -0.27 24.94
CA LYS A 165 -16.84 -0.74 26.34
C LYS A 165 -15.46 -1.10 26.90
N LEU A 166 -14.43 -1.20 26.07
CA LEU A 166 -13.08 -1.50 26.54
C LEU A 166 -12.40 -0.24 27.09
N PRO A 167 -11.46 -0.40 28.03
CA PRO A 167 -10.73 0.75 28.56
C PRO A 167 -9.90 1.44 27.48
N LEU A 168 -9.84 2.77 27.52
CA LEU A 168 -9.22 3.59 26.47
C LEU A 168 -7.76 3.24 26.19
N TRP A 169 -6.98 2.86 27.22
CA TRP A 169 -5.59 2.48 27.06
C TRP A 169 -5.37 1.22 26.19
N LYS A 170 -6.40 0.36 26.07
CA LYS A 170 -6.34 -0.78 25.17
C LYS A 170 -6.67 -0.39 23.73
N ILE A 171 -7.64 0.51 23.54
CA ILE A 171 -8.18 0.85 22.22
C ILE A 171 -7.37 1.96 21.54
N ALA A 172 -6.99 3.01 22.26
CA ALA A 172 -6.39 4.19 21.66
C ALA A 172 -5.06 3.92 20.95
N PRO A 173 -4.09 3.15 21.51
CA PRO A 173 -2.80 2.97 20.86
C PRO A 173 -2.89 2.40 19.43
N PRO A 174 -3.60 1.28 19.17
CA PRO A 174 -3.67 0.75 17.81
C PRO A 174 -4.46 1.65 16.87
N LEU A 175 -5.47 2.40 17.34
CA LEU A 175 -6.18 3.34 16.49
C LEU A 175 -5.32 4.54 16.09
N VAL A 176 -4.48 5.05 16.99
CA VAL A 176 -3.48 6.09 16.69
C VAL A 176 -2.46 5.57 15.67
N LEU A 177 -1.94 4.36 15.85
CA LEU A 177 -1.02 3.73 14.90
C LEU A 177 -1.66 3.58 13.51
N LEU A 178 -2.92 3.15 13.43
CA LEU A 178 -3.66 3.10 12.16
C LEU A 178 -3.85 4.50 11.55
N GLY A 179 -4.11 5.53 12.35
CA GLY A 179 -4.19 6.92 11.88
C GLY A 179 -2.87 7.43 11.30
N ILE A 180 -1.74 7.11 11.94
CA ILE A 180 -0.39 7.41 11.42
C ILE A 180 -0.15 6.65 10.12
N SER A 181 -0.51 5.35 10.06
CA SER A 181 -0.42 4.53 8.85
C SER A 181 -1.22 5.15 7.70
N ALA A 182 -2.46 5.56 7.96
CA ALA A 182 -3.32 6.19 6.97
C ALA A 182 -2.70 7.46 6.39
N TYR A 183 -2.24 8.36 7.26
CA TYR A 183 -1.64 9.63 6.87
C TYR A 183 -0.32 9.44 6.12
N ALA A 184 0.57 8.60 6.63
CA ALA A 184 1.89 8.40 6.03
C ALA A 184 1.79 7.86 4.60
N LEU A 185 0.93 6.87 4.32
CA LEU A 185 0.74 6.37 2.96
C LEU A 185 0.08 7.41 2.03
N CYS A 186 -0.77 8.28 2.58
CA CYS A 186 -1.37 9.38 1.81
C CYS A 186 -0.30 10.39 1.34
N VAL A 187 0.76 10.58 2.13
CA VAL A 187 1.91 11.45 1.74
C VAL A 187 2.78 10.76 0.68
N GLY A 188 2.98 9.44 0.79
CA GLY A 188 3.74 8.66 -0.18
C GLY A 188 4.05 7.25 0.33
N HIS A 189 4.31 6.33 -0.60
CA HIS A 189 4.68 4.95 -0.27
C HIS A 189 6.20 4.72 -0.15
N TYR A 190 7.03 5.68 -0.60
CA TYR A 190 8.49 5.64 -0.50
C TYR A 190 9.01 6.05 0.88
N ALA A 191 10.31 5.80 1.15
CA ALA A 191 10.94 6.19 2.42
C ALA A 191 10.95 7.73 2.64
N PRO A 192 10.66 8.21 3.87
CA PRO A 192 10.40 7.42 5.08
C PRO A 192 8.92 7.05 5.27
N TYR A 193 8.00 7.55 4.45
CA TYR A 193 6.56 7.49 4.65
C TYR A 193 5.99 6.06 4.52
N GLY A 194 6.36 5.33 3.47
CA GLY A 194 5.94 3.94 3.27
C GLY A 194 6.32 3.03 4.43
N PRO A 195 7.61 2.96 4.84
CA PRO A 195 8.02 2.21 6.02
C PRO A 195 7.28 2.58 7.29
N ILE A 196 7.01 3.88 7.53
CA ILE A 196 6.21 4.34 8.68
C ILE A 196 4.76 3.84 8.56
N ALA A 197 4.15 3.96 7.39
CA ALA A 197 2.78 3.53 7.17
C ALA A 197 2.58 2.06 7.48
N PHE A 198 3.39 1.20 6.87
CA PHE A 198 3.27 -0.25 7.03
C PHE A 198 3.77 -0.74 8.39
N GLY A 199 4.80 -0.10 8.95
CA GLY A 199 5.29 -0.39 10.30
C GLY A 199 4.23 -0.09 11.37
N CYS A 200 3.58 1.06 11.30
CA CYS A 200 2.49 1.41 12.21
C CYS A 200 1.28 0.46 12.05
N PHE A 201 0.94 0.05 10.82
CA PHE A 201 -0.11 -0.94 10.60
C PHE A 201 0.24 -2.30 11.23
N ALA A 202 1.48 -2.78 11.05
CA ALA A 202 1.93 -4.03 11.65
C ALA A 202 1.89 -3.97 13.18
N LEU A 203 2.35 -2.88 13.79
CA LEU A 203 2.32 -2.67 15.24
C LEU A 203 0.88 -2.62 15.78
N ALA A 204 -0.04 -1.96 15.08
CA ALA A 204 -1.46 -1.96 15.44
C ALA A 204 -2.04 -3.38 15.38
N SER A 205 -1.69 -4.15 14.35
CA SER A 205 -2.13 -5.54 14.18
C SER A 205 -1.60 -6.46 15.29
N ILE A 206 -0.33 -6.31 15.66
CA ILE A 206 0.28 -7.03 16.80
C ILE A 206 -0.43 -6.67 18.10
N TRP A 207 -0.77 -5.40 18.30
CA TRP A 207 -1.52 -4.97 19.49
C TRP A 207 -2.88 -5.64 19.59
N PHE A 208 -3.63 -5.73 18.47
CA PHE A 208 -4.91 -6.44 18.44
C PHE A 208 -4.75 -7.93 18.79
N GLU A 209 -3.67 -8.58 18.34
CA GLU A 209 -3.39 -9.98 18.70
C GLU A 209 -3.08 -10.16 20.19
N ILE A 210 -2.23 -9.29 20.77
CA ILE A 210 -1.81 -9.39 22.19
C ILE A 210 -3.01 -9.20 23.13
N PHE A 211 -3.85 -8.23 22.87
CA PHE A 211 -4.98 -7.90 23.76
C PHE A 211 -6.29 -8.60 23.40
N HIS A 212 -6.27 -9.51 22.41
CA HIS A 212 -7.41 -10.33 22.00
C HIS A 212 -8.69 -9.51 21.76
N PHE A 213 -8.58 -8.36 21.12
CA PHE A 213 -9.73 -7.56 20.70
C PHE A 213 -9.57 -7.10 19.24
N GLY A 214 -10.61 -6.49 18.68
CA GLY A 214 -10.63 -6.12 17.27
C GLY A 214 -11.46 -7.09 16.44
N PRO A 215 -11.20 -7.23 15.13
CA PRO A 215 -12.10 -7.88 14.20
C PRO A 215 -12.31 -9.40 14.40
N ALA A 216 -11.63 -10.00 15.34
CA ALA A 216 -11.53 -11.47 15.43
C ALA A 216 -12.00 -12.06 16.76
N LYS A 217 -13.00 -11.47 17.43
CA LYS A 217 -13.51 -12.01 18.72
C LYS A 217 -14.22 -13.36 18.63
N ASP A 218 -14.61 -13.84 17.45
CA ASP A 218 -15.54 -14.95 17.28
C ASP A 218 -14.91 -16.23 16.71
N TYR A 219 -13.61 -16.46 16.97
CA TYR A 219 -12.95 -17.71 16.56
C TYR A 219 -12.42 -18.55 17.73
#